data_88e4d784147886c22f50df9433f72734
#
_entry.id   88e4d784147886c22f50df9433f72734
#
_cell.length_a   1.000
_cell.length_b   1.000
_cell.length_c   1.000
_cell.angle_alpha   90.00
_cell.angle_beta   90.00
_cell.angle_gamma   90.00
#
_symmetry.space_group_name_H-M   'P 1'
#
loop_
_entity.id
_entity.type
_entity.pdbx_description
1 polymer ?
#
loop_
_entity_poly.entity_id
_entity_poly.type
_entity_poly.pdbx_seq_one_letter_code
_entity_poly.pdbx_strand_id
1 'polypeptide(L)' 'MTRTILKKKRHEYLLRKIKQNPFLKDEELAQACNVSVSTIRFDRAELGIAEYRERIKSVAEEGLVADTAVGRA' A
#
# COMPACT_ATOMS: atom_id res chain seq x y z
N MET A 1 -1.35 24.17 14.68
CA MET A 1 -0.12 23.65 14.33
C MET A 1 -0.18 22.29 13.68
N THR A 2 0.34 22.22 12.53
CA THR A 2 0.35 21.00 11.80
C THR A 2 1.48 20.13 12.27
N ARG A 3 1.22 18.88 12.32
CA ARG A 3 2.26 17.99 12.67
C ARG A 3 2.06 16.69 11.96
N THR A 4 3.14 16.00 11.77
CA THR A 4 3.07 14.70 11.16
C THR A 4 2.37 13.76 12.10
N ILE A 5 1.72 12.77 11.52
CA ILE A 5 1.11 11.72 12.30
C ILE A 5 2.21 10.91 12.95
N LEU A 6 2.00 10.54 14.20
CA LEU A 6 2.96 9.71 14.90
C LEU A 6 3.17 8.41 14.14
N LYS A 7 4.38 7.89 14.24
CA LYS A 7 4.76 6.70 13.49
C LYS A 7 3.78 5.55 13.68
N LYS A 8 3.39 5.31 14.91
CA LYS A 8 2.46 4.22 15.19
C LYS A 8 1.13 4.43 14.49
N LYS A 9 0.59 5.64 14.57
CA LYS A 9 -0.66 5.96 13.90
C LYS A 9 -0.51 5.89 12.40
N ARG A 10 0.64 6.32 11.91
CA ARG A 10 0.92 6.28 10.48
C ARG A 10 0.94 4.85 9.98
N HIS A 11 1.56 3.96 10.74
CA HIS A 11 1.62 2.56 10.38
C HIS A 11 0.22 1.95 10.34
N GLU A 12 -0.60 2.26 11.32
CA GLU A 12 -1.98 1.79 11.34
C GLU A 12 -2.74 2.29 10.12
N TYR A 13 -2.53 3.57 9.81
CA TYR A 13 -3.18 4.17 8.67
C TYR A 13 -2.77 3.49 7.36
N LEU A 14 -1.47 3.27 7.20
CA LEU A 14 -0.95 2.64 5.99
C LEU A 14 -1.51 1.24 5.80
N LEU A 15 -1.50 0.45 6.86
CA LEU A 15 -2.01 -0.91 6.79
C LEU A 15 -3.48 -0.92 6.39
N ARG A 16 -4.26 -0.06 7.03
CA ARG A 16 -5.68 0.00 6.75
C ARG A 16 -5.96 0.47 5.33
N LYS A 17 -5.28 1.53 4.91
CA LYS A 17 -5.54 2.12 3.61
C LYS A 17 -5.10 1.21 2.47
N ILE A 18 -3.94 0.62 2.60
CA ILE A 18 -3.45 -0.26 1.54
C ILE A 18 -4.28 -1.53 1.46
N LYS A 19 -4.79 -1.99 2.58
CA LYS A 19 -5.68 -3.13 2.57
C LYS A 19 -6.98 -2.82 1.85
N GLN A 20 -7.49 -1.60 2.03
CA GLN A 20 -8.70 -1.17 1.36
C GLN A 20 -8.47 -0.91 -0.12
N ASN A 21 -7.30 -0.36 -0.44
CA ASN A 21 -6.99 0.01 -1.82
C ASN A 21 -5.50 -0.19 -2.10
N PRO A 22 -5.13 -1.35 -2.64
CA PRO A 22 -3.72 -1.65 -2.93
C PRO A 22 -3.16 -0.81 -4.07
N PHE A 23 -3.98 0.00 -4.72
CA PHE A 23 -3.51 0.86 -5.80
C PHE A 23 -3.02 2.23 -5.32
N LEU A 24 -3.02 2.46 -4.01
CA LEU A 24 -2.52 3.72 -3.47
C LEU A 24 -1.01 3.80 -3.66
N LYS A 25 -0.56 4.95 -4.12
CA LYS A 25 0.87 5.17 -4.35
C LYS A 25 1.50 5.83 -3.14
N ASP A 26 2.83 5.72 -3.06
CA ASP A 26 3.56 6.33 -1.96
C ASP A 26 3.29 7.83 -1.86
N GLU A 27 3.20 8.50 -3.01
CA GLU A 27 2.95 9.94 -3.02
C GLU A 27 1.62 10.27 -2.37
N GLU A 28 0.61 9.48 -2.66
CA GLU A 28 -0.71 9.70 -2.09
C GLU A 28 -0.71 9.47 -0.59
N LEU A 29 -0.02 8.44 -0.17
CA LEU A 29 0.07 8.13 1.25
C LEU A 29 0.88 9.19 2.00
N ALA A 30 1.96 9.66 1.37
CA ALA A 30 2.80 10.69 1.96
C ALA A 30 2.00 11.97 2.17
N GLN A 31 1.22 12.32 1.19
CA GLN A 31 0.39 13.51 1.27
C GLN A 31 -0.64 13.39 2.39
N ALA A 32 -1.28 12.24 2.45
CA ALA A 32 -2.31 12.00 3.47
C ALA A 32 -1.72 12.02 4.88
N CYS A 33 -0.48 11.56 5.02
CA CYS A 33 0.17 11.51 6.32
C CYS A 33 1.02 12.74 6.61
N ASN A 34 1.12 13.64 5.63
CA ASN A 34 1.91 14.84 5.78
C ASN A 34 3.37 14.55 6.09
N VAL A 35 3.93 13.62 5.35
CA VAL A 35 5.34 13.24 5.48
C VAL A 35 5.92 13.09 4.08
N SER A 36 7.23 12.88 4.00
CA SER A 36 7.88 12.72 2.72
C SER A 36 7.61 11.32 2.15
N VAL A 37 7.80 11.19 0.85
CA VAL A 37 7.67 9.90 0.19
C VAL A 37 8.69 8.92 0.76
N SER A 38 9.89 9.42 1.07
CA SER A 38 10.93 8.57 1.66
C SER A 38 10.46 7.95 2.97
N THR A 39 9.76 8.75 3.78
CA THR A 39 9.24 8.25 5.05
C THR A 39 8.25 7.13 4.82
N ILE A 40 7.39 7.28 3.81
CA ILE A 40 6.41 6.25 3.50
C ILE A 40 7.10 4.96 3.05
N ARG A 41 8.12 5.09 2.22
CA ARG A 41 8.85 3.92 1.75
C ARG A 41 9.50 3.18 2.92
N PHE A 42 10.04 3.95 3.84
CA PHE A 42 10.66 3.39 5.03
C PHE A 42 9.63 2.65 5.87
N ASP A 43 8.49 3.29 6.09
CA ASP A 43 7.40 2.68 6.85
C ASP A 43 6.92 1.39 6.18
N ARG A 44 6.76 1.43 4.86
CA ARG A 44 6.33 0.24 4.13
C ARG A 44 7.30 -0.91 4.35
N ALA A 45 8.58 -0.60 4.27
CA ALA A 45 9.61 -1.63 4.45
C ALA A 45 9.51 -2.24 5.85
N GLU A 46 9.31 -1.39 6.84
CA GLU A 46 9.17 -1.86 8.21
C GLU A 46 7.94 -2.74 8.41
N LEU A 47 6.87 -2.39 7.71
CA LEU A 47 5.61 -3.13 7.83
C LEU A 47 5.55 -4.34 6.91
N GLY A 48 6.54 -4.50 6.05
CA GLY A 48 6.51 -5.60 5.11
C GLY A 48 5.52 -5.41 3.98
N ILE A 49 5.14 -4.17 3.71
CA ILE A 49 4.20 -3.87 2.64
C ILE A 49 4.97 -3.73 1.33
N ALA A 50 4.55 -4.46 0.31
CA ALA A 50 5.20 -4.43 -0.99
C ALA A 50 5.05 -3.05 -1.62
N GLU A 51 5.99 -2.68 -2.47
CA GLU A 51 5.89 -1.43 -3.20
C GLU A 51 4.74 -1.51 -4.20
N TYR A 52 4.36 -0.34 -4.71
CA TYR A 52 3.19 -0.22 -5.57
C TYR A 52 3.20 -1.23 -6.72
N ARG A 53 4.31 -1.29 -7.44
CA ARG A 53 4.40 -2.18 -8.59
C ARG A 53 4.17 -3.63 -8.20
N GLU A 54 4.73 -4.06 -7.09
CA GLU A 54 4.57 -5.43 -6.64
C GLU A 54 3.14 -5.69 -6.18
N ARG A 55 2.52 -4.71 -5.55
CA ARG A 55 1.14 -4.86 -5.13
C ARG A 55 0.22 -5.03 -6.32
N ILE A 56 0.43 -4.22 -7.37
CA ILE A 56 -0.39 -4.30 -8.57
C ILE A 56 -0.20 -5.64 -9.24
N LYS A 57 1.03 -6.08 -9.31
CA LYS A 57 1.33 -7.38 -9.91
C LYS A 57 0.64 -8.51 -9.16
N SER A 58 0.68 -8.45 -7.84
CA SER A 58 0.05 -9.47 -7.02
C SER A 58 -1.45 -9.51 -7.24
N VAL A 59 -2.08 -8.35 -7.26
CA VAL A 59 -3.52 -8.27 -7.50
C VAL A 59 -3.85 -8.81 -8.88
N ALA A 60 -3.06 -8.45 -9.88
CA ALA A 60 -3.29 -8.91 -11.23
C ALA A 60 -3.12 -10.44 -11.33
N GLU A 61 -2.11 -10.96 -10.65
CA GLU A 61 -1.87 -12.38 -10.67
C GLU A 61 -3.00 -13.15 -10.00
N GLU A 62 -3.51 -12.61 -8.90
CA GLU A 62 -4.64 -13.24 -8.22
C GLU A 62 -5.86 -13.24 -9.11
N GLY A 63 -6.08 -12.13 -9.79
CA GLY A 63 -7.19 -12.04 -10.72
C GLY A 63 -7.04 -12.99 -11.88
N LEU A 64 -5.81 -13.09 -12.39
CA LEU A 64 -5.54 -14.01 -13.49
C LEU A 64 -5.73 -15.46 -13.08
N VAL A 65 -5.28 -15.78 -11.88
CA VAL A 65 -5.45 -17.13 -11.37
C VAL A 65 -6.93 -17.48 -11.27
N ALA A 66 -7.70 -16.55 -10.74
CA ALA A 66 -9.13 -16.75 -10.62
C ALA A 66 -9.76 -16.92 -12.00
N ASP A 67 -9.38 -16.05 -12.93
CA ASP A 67 -9.87 -16.14 -14.30
C ASP A 67 -9.50 -17.45 -14.93
N THR A 68 -8.26 -17.84 -14.73
CA THR A 68 -7.77 -19.08 -15.31
C THR A 68 -8.57 -20.26 -14.79
N ALA A 69 -8.82 -20.27 -13.49
CA ALA A 69 -9.58 -21.34 -12.90
C ALA A 69 -10.97 -21.42 -13.49
N VAL A 70 -11.58 -20.26 -13.70
CA VAL A 70 -12.91 -20.22 -14.29
C VAL A 70 -12.85 -20.49 -15.78
N GLY A 71 -11.93 -19.84 -16.46
CA GLY A 71 -11.87 -19.91 -17.89
C GLY A 71 -11.46 -21.24 -18.44
N ARG A 72 -10.73 -21.99 -17.65
CA ARG A 72 -10.26 -23.28 -18.10
C ARG A 72 -11.08 -24.44 -17.61
N ALA A 73 -11.93 -24.14 -16.70
CA ALA A 73 -12.81 -25.17 -16.15
C ALA A 73 -13.80 -25.70 -17.17
#